data_1749d1f96ebadaf903fa3680c1ce7f00
#
_entry.id   1749d1f96ebadaf903fa3680c1ce7f00
#
_cell.length_a   1.000
_cell.length_b   1.000
_cell.length_c   1.000
_cell.angle_alpha   90.00
_cell.angle_beta   90.00
_cell.angle_gamma   90.00
#
_symmetry.space_group_name_H-M   'P 1'
#
loop_
_entity.id
_entity.type
_entity.pdbx_description
1 polymer ?
#
loop_
_entity_poly.entity_id
_entity_poly.type
_entity_poly.pdbx_seq_one_letter_code
_entity_poly.pdbx_strand_id
1 'polypeptide(L)'
;MEVRFFNTMERRLMPFEPLQSGCAKMYTCGPTVYNFAHIGNFRAYIFEDILRRTLEYFGYTVTQVMNLTDVDDKTIRDSKAAGLPLRDFTAKYKEAFFEDIKTLKIEPAEIYPAATDHVKEMIDLIRILMDKGFAYQAADKCIYFSIDKFKDYGKLARIDRDNQRDGVRISTDEYAKDAVGDFALWKAWDEADGDVAWESPWGKGRPGWHIECSAMSMKYLGESFDIHTGGVDNMFPHHEDEIAQSESATGKKWVNYWLHCEHLMVDGTKMSKSLGNFYTLRDLAAKGWTGREIRWVLVGAHYRKKLNFTLDALAQARDTLGKFDALFDRLRAVSADGDGSEVQELTETAKNAFASSLADDLNIAPALAAAFDLTRSANRLADENKLSKTGAEKILACFRDFDRVIGCFEVDAVRESAAIPAEVTALAEERAAARKAKNFAESDRLRDELAKFGYAVKDIPGGAWELKKL
;
A
#
# COMPACT_ATOMS: atom_id res chain seq x y z
N MET A 1 -0.08 11.63 22.25
CA MET A 1 1.05 11.93 21.32
C MET A 1 0.45 12.64 20.13
N GLU A 2 1.07 13.73 19.65
CA GLU A 2 0.58 14.48 18.49
C GLU A 2 1.01 13.78 17.21
N VAL A 3 0.05 13.45 16.35
CA VAL A 3 0.31 12.87 15.03
C VAL A 3 0.50 13.99 14.01
N ARG A 4 1.55 13.90 13.19
CA ARG A 4 1.88 14.91 12.17
C ARG A 4 2.09 14.25 10.83
N PHE A 5 1.65 14.90 9.77
CA PHE A 5 1.86 14.46 8.39
C PHE A 5 2.47 15.57 7.54
N PHE A 6 3.28 15.18 6.57
CA PHE A 6 3.75 16.10 5.54
C PHE A 6 2.59 16.38 4.57
N ASN A 7 2.05 17.58 4.67
CA ASN A 7 1.00 18.02 3.74
C ASN A 7 1.62 18.53 2.44
N THR A 8 1.35 17.86 1.34
CA THR A 8 1.87 18.23 0.01
C THR A 8 1.43 19.62 -0.42
N MET A 9 0.21 20.05 -0.07
CA MET A 9 -0.28 21.39 -0.36
C MET A 9 0.58 22.47 0.31
N GLU A 10 0.89 22.26 1.58
CA GLU A 10 1.61 23.23 2.41
C GLU A 10 3.14 23.04 2.38
N ARG A 11 3.63 21.91 1.81
CA ARG A 11 5.06 21.54 1.74
C ARG A 11 5.77 21.50 3.10
N ARG A 12 5.05 21.17 4.16
CA ARG A 12 5.57 21.08 5.52
C ARG A 12 4.87 20.02 6.34
N LEU A 13 5.52 19.59 7.41
CA LEU A 13 4.89 18.78 8.46
C LEU A 13 3.86 19.61 9.22
N MET A 14 2.67 19.05 9.40
CA MET A 14 1.57 19.67 10.11
C MET A 14 0.97 18.70 11.14
N PRO A 15 0.55 19.17 12.31
CA PRO A 15 -0.29 18.39 13.21
C PRO A 15 -1.55 17.92 12.47
N PHE A 16 -1.98 16.70 12.75
CA PHE A 16 -3.25 16.20 12.21
C PHE A 16 -4.41 16.63 13.10
N GLU A 17 -5.20 17.54 12.59
CA GLU A 17 -6.40 18.07 13.22
C GLU A 17 -7.60 17.72 12.35
N PRO A 18 -8.35 16.64 12.66
CA PRO A 18 -9.49 16.24 11.85
C PRO A 18 -10.65 17.22 11.99
N LEU A 19 -11.47 17.32 10.94
CA LEU A 19 -12.67 18.17 10.93
C LEU A 19 -13.67 17.77 12.04
N GLN A 20 -13.69 16.50 12.39
CA GLN A 20 -14.49 15.96 13.49
C GLN A 20 -13.57 15.28 14.48
N SER A 21 -13.58 15.75 15.72
CA SER A 21 -12.72 15.17 16.78
C SER A 21 -12.87 13.66 16.89
N GLY A 22 -11.73 12.94 16.90
CA GLY A 22 -11.70 11.49 17.00
C GLY A 22 -12.06 10.71 15.72
N CYS A 23 -12.44 11.39 14.63
CA CYS A 23 -12.77 10.78 13.35
C CYS A 23 -11.82 11.28 12.26
N ALA A 24 -11.43 10.41 11.34
CA ALA A 24 -10.63 10.77 10.18
C ALA A 24 -11.33 10.27 8.91
N LYS A 25 -11.69 11.18 8.01
CA LYS A 25 -12.26 10.88 6.71
C LYS A 25 -11.17 10.92 5.65
N MET A 26 -10.96 9.83 4.92
CA MET A 26 -9.94 9.76 3.88
C MET A 26 -10.49 9.24 2.56
N TYR A 27 -10.11 9.89 1.47
CA TYR A 27 -10.32 9.43 0.10
C TYR A 27 -8.99 8.98 -0.49
N THR A 28 -8.99 7.81 -1.10
CA THR A 28 -7.79 7.20 -1.68
C THR A 28 -8.05 6.82 -3.13
N CYS A 29 -7.13 7.21 -4.04
CA CYS A 29 -7.25 6.85 -5.44
C CYS A 29 -7.05 5.36 -5.63
N GLY A 30 -8.11 4.66 -6.02
CA GLY A 30 -8.10 3.24 -6.29
C GLY A 30 -7.66 2.87 -7.72
N PRO A 31 -7.80 1.60 -8.12
CA PRO A 31 -7.36 1.13 -9.42
C PRO A 31 -8.31 1.52 -10.56
N THR A 32 -7.73 1.75 -11.75
CA THR A 32 -8.44 1.61 -13.01
C THR A 32 -8.45 0.12 -13.39
N VAL A 33 -9.64 -0.48 -13.44
CA VAL A 33 -9.83 -1.93 -13.49
C VAL A 33 -9.88 -2.49 -14.92
N TYR A 34 -8.84 -2.19 -15.70
CA TYR A 34 -8.65 -2.74 -17.07
C TYR A 34 -7.58 -3.85 -17.12
N ASN A 35 -6.81 -4.02 -16.06
CA ASN A 35 -5.76 -5.04 -15.95
C ASN A 35 -5.52 -5.38 -14.48
N PHE A 36 -4.76 -6.46 -14.21
CA PHE A 36 -4.29 -6.77 -12.86
C PHE A 36 -3.43 -5.64 -12.33
N ALA A 37 -3.63 -5.28 -11.07
CA ALA A 37 -2.80 -4.32 -10.38
C ALA A 37 -1.36 -4.86 -10.25
N HIS A 38 -0.40 -3.97 -10.37
CA HIS A 38 1.02 -4.28 -10.26
C HIS A 38 1.61 -3.77 -8.93
N ILE A 39 2.82 -4.21 -8.59
CA ILE A 39 3.48 -3.85 -7.33
C ILE A 39 3.64 -2.34 -7.14
N GLY A 40 3.69 -1.55 -8.22
CA GLY A 40 3.71 -0.09 -8.16
C GLY A 40 2.40 0.50 -7.64
N ASN A 41 1.25 -0.08 -8.01
CA ASN A 41 -0.05 0.30 -7.44
C ASN A 41 -0.10 -0.09 -5.95
N PHE A 42 0.33 -1.31 -5.62
CA PHE A 42 0.36 -1.78 -4.23
C PHE A 42 1.30 -0.98 -3.34
N ARG A 43 2.31 -0.32 -3.90
CA ARG A 43 3.13 0.63 -3.13
C ARG A 43 2.29 1.78 -2.55
N ALA A 44 1.36 2.33 -3.34
CA ALA A 44 0.44 3.36 -2.87
C ALA A 44 -0.59 2.78 -1.89
N TYR A 45 -1.22 1.65 -2.22
CA TYR A 45 -2.26 1.04 -1.37
C TYR A 45 -1.70 0.57 -0.01
N ILE A 46 -0.46 0.08 0.06
CA ILE A 46 0.22 -0.24 1.32
C ILE A 46 0.52 1.03 2.14
N PHE A 47 0.93 2.12 1.51
CA PHE A 47 1.08 3.40 2.19
C PHE A 47 -0.25 3.85 2.81
N GLU A 48 -1.34 3.76 2.06
CA GLU A 48 -2.68 4.13 2.51
C GLU A 48 -3.17 3.24 3.66
N ASP A 49 -2.86 1.95 3.61
CA ASP A 49 -3.13 1.00 4.70
C ASP A 49 -2.32 1.33 5.96
N ILE A 50 -1.04 1.68 5.83
CA ILE A 50 -0.20 2.12 6.97
C ILE A 50 -0.73 3.43 7.57
N LEU A 51 -1.17 4.37 6.73
CA LEU A 51 -1.78 5.63 7.18
C LEU A 51 -3.06 5.36 7.97
N ARG A 52 -3.98 4.55 7.43
CA ARG A 52 -5.21 4.13 8.10
C ARG A 52 -4.91 3.48 9.44
N ARG A 53 -4.09 2.42 9.45
CA ARG A 53 -3.72 1.67 10.66
C ARG A 53 -3.03 2.55 11.71
N THR A 54 -2.23 3.53 11.26
CA THR A 54 -1.60 4.50 12.17
C THR A 54 -2.64 5.40 12.81
N LEU A 55 -3.60 5.92 12.05
CA LEU A 55 -4.69 6.72 12.61
C LEU A 55 -5.51 5.91 13.63
N GLU A 56 -5.87 4.66 13.30
CA GLU A 56 -6.56 3.74 14.21
C GLU A 56 -5.73 3.38 15.45
N TYR A 57 -4.42 3.21 15.28
CA TYR A 57 -3.48 2.98 16.39
C TYR A 57 -3.46 4.14 17.39
N PHE A 58 -3.62 5.37 16.91
CA PHE A 58 -3.76 6.57 17.75
C PHE A 58 -5.19 6.87 18.20
N GLY A 59 -6.14 5.97 17.94
CA GLY A 59 -7.51 6.02 18.47
C GLY A 59 -8.49 6.81 17.62
N TYR A 60 -8.17 7.14 16.37
CA TYR A 60 -9.14 7.72 15.44
C TYR A 60 -10.03 6.63 14.85
N THR A 61 -11.31 6.97 14.67
CA THR A 61 -12.21 6.18 13.82
C THR A 61 -12.02 6.61 12.37
N VAL A 62 -11.57 5.71 11.51
CA VAL A 62 -11.30 6.02 10.10
C VAL A 62 -12.51 5.67 9.24
N THR A 63 -12.88 6.56 8.33
CA THR A 63 -13.80 6.28 7.22
C THR A 63 -13.04 6.46 5.92
N GLN A 64 -12.72 5.37 5.25
CA GLN A 64 -11.99 5.36 3.99
C GLN A 64 -12.93 5.09 2.82
N VAL A 65 -12.80 5.89 1.77
CA VAL A 65 -13.44 5.67 0.47
C VAL A 65 -12.35 5.47 -0.57
N MET A 66 -12.39 4.36 -1.31
CA MET A 66 -11.45 4.07 -2.40
C MET A 66 -12.23 3.79 -3.67
N ASN A 67 -12.06 4.60 -4.70
CA ASN A 67 -12.79 4.42 -5.96
C ASN A 67 -12.33 3.20 -6.75
N LEU A 68 -13.22 2.70 -7.60
CA LEU A 68 -12.92 1.76 -8.67
C LEU A 68 -13.27 2.42 -10.01
N THR A 69 -12.26 2.86 -10.76
CA THR A 69 -12.45 3.42 -12.10
C THR A 69 -12.69 2.27 -13.08
N ASP A 70 -13.96 2.03 -13.37
CA ASP A 70 -14.42 0.96 -14.25
C ASP A 70 -14.96 1.49 -15.60
N VAL A 71 -14.75 2.78 -15.87
CA VAL A 71 -15.00 3.42 -17.16
C VAL A 71 -13.92 4.46 -17.45
N ASP A 72 -13.13 4.24 -18.48
CA ASP A 72 -12.17 5.17 -19.05
C ASP A 72 -11.81 4.73 -20.48
N ASP A 73 -10.94 5.47 -21.16
CA ASP A 73 -10.50 5.14 -22.53
C ASP A 73 -9.88 3.72 -22.63
N LYS A 74 -9.16 3.27 -21.58
CA LYS A 74 -8.50 1.95 -21.56
C LYS A 74 -9.49 0.82 -21.33
N THR A 75 -10.39 0.97 -20.35
CA THR A 75 -11.40 -0.05 -20.05
C THR A 75 -12.31 -0.28 -21.23
N ILE A 76 -12.72 0.80 -21.93
CA ILE A 76 -13.56 0.71 -23.14
C ILE A 76 -12.81 0.03 -24.28
N ARG A 77 -11.59 0.47 -24.58
CA ARG A 77 -10.76 -0.13 -25.62
C ARG A 77 -10.54 -1.62 -25.39
N ASP A 78 -10.14 -1.99 -24.17
CA ASP A 78 -9.71 -3.34 -23.85
C ASP A 78 -10.91 -4.28 -23.68
N SER A 79 -12.08 -3.81 -23.22
CA SER A 79 -13.32 -4.59 -23.20
C SER A 79 -13.80 -4.93 -24.60
N LYS A 80 -13.73 -3.97 -25.55
CA LYS A 80 -14.03 -4.20 -26.97
C LYS A 80 -13.08 -5.21 -27.62
N ALA A 81 -11.78 -5.05 -27.35
CA ALA A 81 -10.77 -5.97 -27.85
C ALA A 81 -10.98 -7.40 -27.32
N ALA A 82 -11.53 -7.54 -26.10
CA ALA A 82 -11.89 -8.81 -25.50
C ALA A 82 -13.25 -9.35 -25.97
N GLY A 83 -14.05 -8.55 -26.69
CA GLY A 83 -15.43 -8.93 -27.12
C GLY A 83 -16.39 -9.07 -25.93
N LEU A 84 -16.18 -8.35 -24.84
CA LEU A 84 -16.98 -8.43 -23.61
C LEU A 84 -17.69 -7.10 -23.33
N PRO A 85 -18.90 -7.12 -22.74
CA PRO A 85 -19.50 -5.94 -22.16
C PRO A 85 -18.57 -5.33 -21.11
N LEU A 86 -18.55 -4.00 -20.98
CA LEU A 86 -17.65 -3.28 -20.07
C LEU A 86 -17.73 -3.80 -18.62
N ARG A 87 -18.94 -4.03 -18.10
CA ARG A 87 -19.16 -4.53 -16.74
C ARG A 87 -18.58 -5.92 -16.52
N ASP A 88 -18.73 -6.82 -17.48
CA ASP A 88 -18.21 -8.19 -17.39
C ASP A 88 -16.68 -8.19 -17.49
N PHE A 89 -16.13 -7.35 -18.35
CA PHE A 89 -14.69 -7.18 -18.49
C PHE A 89 -14.06 -6.66 -17.21
N THR A 90 -14.61 -5.60 -16.62
CA THR A 90 -14.06 -4.96 -15.42
C THR A 90 -14.29 -5.78 -14.15
N ALA A 91 -15.37 -6.59 -14.08
CA ALA A 91 -15.69 -7.44 -12.94
C ALA A 91 -14.55 -8.37 -12.56
N LYS A 92 -13.90 -9.00 -13.54
CA LYS A 92 -12.72 -9.85 -13.36
C LYS A 92 -11.58 -9.14 -12.63
N TYR A 93 -11.32 -7.90 -12.98
CA TYR A 93 -10.20 -7.14 -12.41
C TYR A 93 -10.55 -6.54 -11.05
N LYS A 94 -11.84 -6.22 -10.80
CA LYS A 94 -12.35 -5.86 -9.48
C LYS A 94 -12.18 -7.03 -8.51
N GLU A 95 -12.61 -8.24 -8.89
CA GLU A 95 -12.45 -9.45 -8.07
C GLU A 95 -10.96 -9.70 -7.77
N ALA A 96 -10.12 -9.67 -8.80
CA ALA A 96 -8.68 -9.85 -8.65
C ALA A 96 -8.05 -8.80 -7.72
N PHE A 97 -8.50 -7.55 -7.76
CA PHE A 97 -8.04 -6.50 -6.85
C PHE A 97 -8.40 -6.84 -5.38
N PHE A 98 -9.62 -7.30 -5.12
CA PHE A 98 -10.03 -7.69 -3.76
C PHE A 98 -9.27 -8.92 -3.25
N GLU A 99 -8.95 -9.90 -4.10
CA GLU A 99 -8.07 -11.00 -3.74
C GLU A 99 -6.65 -10.50 -3.38
N ASP A 100 -6.14 -9.58 -4.17
CA ASP A 100 -4.80 -9.03 -4.01
C ASP A 100 -4.66 -8.22 -2.71
N ILE A 101 -5.61 -7.35 -2.37
CA ILE A 101 -5.58 -6.60 -1.11
C ILE A 101 -5.69 -7.53 0.10
N LYS A 102 -6.50 -8.59 0.01
CA LYS A 102 -6.57 -9.63 1.04
C LYS A 102 -5.24 -10.36 1.20
N THR A 103 -4.59 -10.73 0.10
CA THR A 103 -3.28 -11.40 0.08
C THR A 103 -2.20 -10.54 0.76
N LEU A 104 -2.24 -9.23 0.54
CA LEU A 104 -1.33 -8.26 1.17
C LEU A 104 -1.79 -7.81 2.56
N LYS A 105 -2.87 -8.35 3.12
CA LYS A 105 -3.46 -7.94 4.41
C LYS A 105 -3.74 -6.43 4.48
N ILE A 106 -4.09 -5.80 3.36
CA ILE A 106 -4.58 -4.43 3.32
C ILE A 106 -5.99 -4.44 3.91
N GLU A 107 -6.26 -3.55 4.86
CA GLU A 107 -7.59 -3.40 5.44
C GLU A 107 -8.57 -2.87 4.40
N PRO A 108 -9.75 -3.51 4.25
CA PRO A 108 -10.73 -3.04 3.29
C PRO A 108 -11.25 -1.66 3.70
N ALA A 109 -11.39 -0.76 2.70
CA ALA A 109 -12.08 0.51 2.90
C ALA A 109 -13.58 0.26 3.22
N GLU A 110 -14.22 1.19 3.90
CA GLU A 110 -15.65 1.13 4.19
C GLU A 110 -16.49 1.17 2.92
N ILE A 111 -16.00 1.87 1.88
CA ILE A 111 -16.75 2.08 0.63
C ILE A 111 -15.82 2.00 -0.56
N TYR A 112 -16.22 1.19 -1.55
CA TYR A 112 -15.57 1.09 -2.86
C TYR A 112 -16.55 1.52 -3.96
N PRO A 113 -16.73 2.82 -4.22
CA PRO A 113 -17.64 3.29 -5.27
C PRO A 113 -17.07 3.00 -6.67
N ALA A 114 -17.87 2.38 -7.52
CA ALA A 114 -17.54 2.23 -8.94
C ALA A 114 -18.01 3.45 -9.73
N ALA A 115 -17.20 3.92 -10.68
CA ALA A 115 -17.52 5.10 -11.48
C ALA A 115 -18.83 4.94 -12.28
N THR A 116 -19.04 3.74 -12.86
CA THR A 116 -20.27 3.45 -13.62
C THR A 116 -21.57 3.54 -12.81
N ASP A 117 -21.50 3.39 -11.49
CA ASP A 117 -22.66 3.46 -10.59
C ASP A 117 -22.90 4.88 -10.06
N HIS A 118 -22.03 5.85 -10.42
CA HIS A 118 -22.04 7.23 -9.90
C HIS A 118 -22.15 8.32 -10.99
N VAL A 119 -22.49 7.92 -12.20
CA VAL A 119 -22.62 8.85 -13.36
C VAL A 119 -23.63 9.97 -13.09
N LYS A 120 -24.70 9.67 -12.34
CA LYS A 120 -25.68 10.69 -11.96
C LYS A 120 -25.06 11.81 -11.11
N GLU A 121 -24.27 11.44 -10.10
CA GLU A 121 -23.57 12.40 -9.23
C GLU A 121 -22.57 13.25 -10.02
N MET A 122 -21.90 12.65 -11.00
CA MET A 122 -20.99 13.36 -11.91
C MET A 122 -21.74 14.36 -12.77
N ILE A 123 -22.87 13.97 -13.36
CA ILE A 123 -23.74 14.87 -14.14
C ILE A 123 -24.23 16.04 -13.27
N ASP A 124 -24.68 15.77 -12.05
CA ASP A 124 -25.15 16.79 -11.12
C ASP A 124 -24.02 17.78 -10.76
N LEU A 125 -22.80 17.30 -10.54
CA LEU A 125 -21.64 18.14 -10.27
C LEU A 125 -21.25 18.99 -11.47
N ILE A 126 -21.23 18.42 -12.67
CA ILE A 126 -20.96 19.15 -13.93
C ILE A 126 -21.99 20.24 -14.13
N ARG A 127 -23.28 20.00 -13.85
CA ARG A 127 -24.34 21.02 -13.95
C ARG A 127 -24.04 22.20 -13.03
N ILE A 128 -23.64 21.92 -11.77
CA ILE A 128 -23.25 22.98 -10.82
C ILE A 128 -22.10 23.82 -11.38
N LEU A 129 -21.08 23.17 -11.95
CA LEU A 129 -19.92 23.84 -12.54
C LEU A 129 -20.31 24.71 -13.74
N MET A 130 -21.23 24.24 -14.60
CA MET A 130 -21.76 25.03 -15.73
C MET A 130 -22.59 26.23 -15.27
N ASP A 131 -23.49 26.04 -14.31
CA ASP A 131 -24.33 27.09 -13.76
C ASP A 131 -23.50 28.20 -13.11
N LYS A 132 -22.36 27.84 -12.51
CA LYS A 132 -21.40 28.78 -11.94
C LYS A 132 -20.40 29.36 -12.94
N GLY A 133 -20.42 28.93 -14.20
CA GLY A 133 -19.59 29.44 -15.29
C GLY A 133 -18.16 28.91 -15.29
N PHE A 134 -17.85 27.83 -14.54
CA PHE A 134 -16.56 27.16 -14.56
C PHE A 134 -16.44 26.11 -15.67
N ALA A 135 -17.54 25.63 -16.20
CA ALA A 135 -17.56 24.68 -17.29
C ALA A 135 -18.37 25.20 -18.50
N TYR A 136 -18.06 24.68 -19.68
CA TYR A 136 -18.72 25.09 -20.92
C TYR A 136 -18.80 23.92 -21.92
N GLN A 137 -19.79 23.95 -22.80
CA GLN A 137 -19.89 23.01 -23.93
C GLN A 137 -19.10 23.54 -25.12
N ALA A 138 -18.21 22.72 -25.66
CA ALA A 138 -17.41 23.06 -26.84
C ALA A 138 -18.11 22.60 -28.16
N ALA A 139 -17.51 22.96 -29.31
CA ALA A 139 -18.04 22.60 -30.63
C ALA A 139 -18.11 21.09 -30.90
N ASP A 140 -17.23 20.30 -30.26
CA ASP A 140 -17.18 18.84 -30.27
C ASP A 140 -18.26 18.21 -29.36
N LYS A 141 -19.13 19.03 -28.76
CA LYS A 141 -20.20 18.66 -27.82
C LYS A 141 -19.69 18.12 -26.45
N CYS A 142 -18.40 18.02 -26.24
CA CYS A 142 -17.84 17.71 -24.93
C CYS A 142 -18.03 18.89 -23.96
N ILE A 143 -18.07 18.58 -22.66
CA ILE A 143 -18.04 19.61 -21.60
C ILE A 143 -16.63 19.68 -21.05
N TYR A 144 -16.08 20.87 -21.02
CA TYR A 144 -14.75 21.14 -20.48
C TYR A 144 -14.83 22.03 -19.25
N PHE A 145 -13.93 21.79 -18.30
CA PHE A 145 -13.63 22.73 -17.23
C PHE A 145 -12.70 23.82 -17.76
N SER A 146 -13.02 25.07 -17.48
CA SER A 146 -12.19 26.22 -17.87
C SER A 146 -11.21 26.54 -16.74
N ILE A 147 -9.94 26.14 -16.89
CA ILE A 147 -8.92 26.34 -15.85
C ILE A 147 -8.67 27.83 -15.56
N ASP A 148 -8.90 28.72 -16.54
CA ASP A 148 -8.73 30.19 -16.39
C ASP A 148 -9.74 30.79 -15.44
N LYS A 149 -10.86 30.12 -15.22
CA LYS A 149 -11.89 30.59 -14.27
C LYS A 149 -11.53 30.26 -12.82
N PHE A 150 -10.68 29.25 -12.58
CA PHE A 150 -10.20 28.90 -11.26
C PHE A 150 -8.80 29.46 -11.04
N LYS A 151 -8.73 30.62 -10.37
CA LYS A 151 -7.47 31.39 -10.20
C LYS A 151 -6.37 30.66 -9.47
N ASP A 152 -6.74 29.73 -8.57
CA ASP A 152 -5.82 28.95 -7.74
C ASP A 152 -5.38 27.64 -8.42
N TYR A 153 -5.67 27.46 -9.72
CA TYR A 153 -5.24 26.27 -10.46
C TYR A 153 -3.71 26.15 -10.47
N GLY A 154 -3.22 24.97 -10.14
CA GLY A 154 -1.78 24.71 -10.03
C GLY A 154 -1.21 24.86 -8.61
N LYS A 155 -2.06 25.14 -7.60
CA LYS A 155 -1.60 25.40 -6.22
C LYS A 155 -0.98 24.17 -5.55
N LEU A 156 -1.48 22.95 -5.84
CA LEU A 156 -0.95 21.70 -5.29
C LEU A 156 0.37 21.31 -5.97
N ALA A 157 0.39 21.33 -7.28
CA ALA A 157 1.55 20.92 -8.09
C ALA A 157 2.62 22.02 -8.22
N ARG A 158 2.33 23.26 -7.78
CA ARG A 158 3.19 24.45 -7.91
C ARG A 158 3.50 24.79 -9.36
N ILE A 159 2.47 24.80 -10.19
CA ILE A 159 2.59 25.11 -11.63
C ILE A 159 2.73 26.61 -11.83
N ASP A 160 3.74 27.01 -12.58
CA ASP A 160 3.91 28.36 -13.06
C ASP A 160 3.07 28.56 -14.34
N ARG A 161 1.88 29.10 -14.20
CA ARG A 161 0.93 29.33 -15.31
C ARG A 161 1.40 30.39 -16.30
N ASP A 162 2.19 31.37 -15.84
CA ASP A 162 2.63 32.50 -16.68
C ASP A 162 3.55 32.08 -17.82
N ASN A 163 4.16 30.89 -17.68
CA ASN A 163 5.07 30.29 -18.68
C ASN A 163 4.42 29.19 -19.54
N GLN A 164 3.11 28.93 -19.40
CA GLN A 164 2.44 27.83 -20.10
C GLN A 164 1.43 28.35 -21.16
N ARG A 165 1.24 27.52 -22.21
CA ARG A 165 0.39 27.90 -23.36
C ARG A 165 -1.08 27.92 -23.00
N ASP A 166 -1.73 29.06 -23.14
CA ASP A 166 -3.17 29.20 -23.05
C ASP A 166 -3.90 28.50 -24.21
N GLY A 167 -5.11 28.00 -23.93
CA GLY A 167 -6.05 27.56 -24.96
C GLY A 167 -5.94 26.12 -25.45
N VAL A 168 -5.18 25.28 -24.77
CA VAL A 168 -5.14 23.82 -25.07
C VAL A 168 -6.37 23.14 -24.45
N ARG A 169 -7.06 22.29 -25.22
CA ARG A 169 -8.12 21.40 -24.73
C ARG A 169 -7.62 19.97 -24.67
N ILE A 170 -7.97 19.28 -23.60
CA ILE A 170 -7.55 17.91 -23.34
C ILE A 170 -8.77 17.02 -23.22
N SER A 171 -9.02 16.22 -24.26
CA SER A 171 -10.20 15.34 -24.34
C SER A 171 -9.91 13.88 -24.03
N THR A 172 -8.63 13.52 -23.85
CA THR A 172 -8.23 12.14 -23.53
C THR A 172 -7.94 11.98 -22.05
N ASP A 173 -8.13 10.77 -21.49
CA ASP A 173 -7.77 10.45 -20.11
C ASP A 173 -6.26 10.24 -19.92
N GLU A 174 -5.52 10.17 -21.03
CA GLU A 174 -4.05 10.14 -21.06
C GLU A 174 -3.52 11.36 -21.80
N TYR A 175 -2.84 12.25 -21.11
CA TYR A 175 -2.16 13.40 -21.69
C TYR A 175 -0.79 13.65 -21.05
N ALA A 176 0.05 14.41 -21.75
CA ALA A 176 1.40 14.69 -21.28
C ALA A 176 1.37 15.43 -19.94
N LYS A 177 2.19 15.01 -18.99
CA LYS A 177 2.26 15.59 -17.64
C LYS A 177 2.59 17.09 -17.61
N ASP A 178 3.05 17.64 -18.72
CA ASP A 178 3.42 19.03 -18.87
C ASP A 178 2.34 19.85 -19.62
N ALA A 179 1.24 19.18 -20.03
CA ALA A 179 0.15 19.87 -20.72
C ALA A 179 -0.82 20.48 -19.72
N VAL A 180 -0.91 21.81 -19.70
CA VAL A 180 -1.91 22.55 -18.94
C VAL A 180 -2.96 23.08 -19.91
N GLY A 181 -4.22 22.71 -19.68
CA GLY A 181 -5.30 23.09 -20.55
C GLY A 181 -6.67 22.76 -19.97
N ASP A 182 -7.73 23.26 -20.60
CA ASP A 182 -9.09 22.89 -20.23
C ASP A 182 -9.29 21.39 -20.41
N PHE A 183 -9.76 20.70 -19.37
CA PHE A 183 -9.91 19.25 -19.34
C PHE A 183 -11.37 18.81 -19.40
N ALA A 184 -11.60 17.61 -19.96
CA ALA A 184 -12.93 17.09 -20.20
C ALA A 184 -13.61 16.64 -18.89
N LEU A 185 -14.81 17.15 -18.63
CA LEU A 185 -15.74 16.71 -17.59
C LEU A 185 -16.74 15.68 -18.11
N TRP A 186 -17.20 15.88 -19.37
CA TRP A 186 -18.10 14.98 -20.09
C TRP A 186 -17.62 14.84 -21.53
N LYS A 187 -17.40 13.63 -21.96
CA LYS A 187 -17.01 13.31 -23.32
C LYS A 187 -18.27 12.94 -24.12
N ALA A 188 -18.52 13.68 -25.19
CA ALA A 188 -19.59 13.34 -26.10
C ALA A 188 -19.33 11.97 -26.73
N TRP A 189 -20.38 11.19 -26.89
CA TRP A 189 -20.28 9.85 -27.48
C TRP A 189 -19.71 9.90 -28.89
N ASP A 190 -18.84 8.96 -29.19
CA ASP A 190 -18.33 8.65 -30.51
C ASP A 190 -18.40 7.14 -30.80
N GLU A 191 -18.04 6.73 -32.04
CA GLU A 191 -18.06 5.33 -32.44
C GLU A 191 -17.06 4.46 -31.66
N ALA A 192 -15.99 5.08 -31.12
CA ALA A 192 -14.99 4.38 -30.30
C ALA A 192 -15.56 4.00 -28.93
N ASP A 193 -16.57 4.67 -28.41
CA ASP A 193 -17.24 4.31 -27.15
C ASP A 193 -18.19 3.10 -27.29
N GLY A 194 -18.76 2.89 -28.50
CA GLY A 194 -19.69 1.78 -28.77
C GLY A 194 -20.99 1.90 -27.98
N ASP A 195 -21.26 0.91 -27.12
CA ASP A 195 -22.45 0.88 -26.26
C ASP A 195 -22.20 1.52 -24.88
N VAL A 196 -20.97 1.93 -24.59
CA VAL A 196 -20.61 2.56 -23.31
C VAL A 196 -20.93 4.04 -23.33
N ALA A 197 -22.14 4.39 -22.94
CA ALA A 197 -22.56 5.78 -22.83
C ALA A 197 -23.81 5.92 -21.96
N TRP A 198 -24.00 7.12 -21.44
CA TRP A 198 -25.15 7.53 -20.62
C TRP A 198 -25.82 8.76 -21.21
N GLU A 199 -27.12 8.89 -20.98
CA GLU A 199 -27.85 10.09 -21.31
C GLU A 199 -27.50 11.21 -20.32
N SER A 200 -27.31 12.42 -20.84
CA SER A 200 -27.07 13.63 -20.05
C SER A 200 -27.83 14.81 -20.64
N PRO A 201 -27.95 15.94 -19.92
CA PRO A 201 -28.55 17.19 -20.45
C PRO A 201 -27.82 17.73 -21.69
N TRP A 202 -26.59 17.31 -21.93
CA TRP A 202 -25.73 17.78 -23.04
C TRP A 202 -25.67 16.79 -24.19
N GLY A 203 -26.39 15.67 -24.09
CA GLY A 203 -26.40 14.58 -25.02
C GLY A 203 -25.76 13.31 -24.49
N LYS A 204 -25.83 12.26 -25.30
CA LYS A 204 -25.25 10.96 -25.00
C LYS A 204 -23.72 11.06 -24.90
N GLY A 205 -23.11 10.42 -23.88
CA GLY A 205 -21.68 10.44 -23.66
C GLY A 205 -21.27 9.73 -22.38
N ARG A 206 -20.10 10.06 -21.88
CA ARG A 206 -19.53 9.47 -20.64
C ARG A 206 -18.73 10.51 -19.83
N PRO A 207 -18.52 10.28 -18.53
CA PRO A 207 -17.72 11.18 -17.71
C PRO A 207 -16.24 11.19 -18.16
N GLY A 208 -15.57 12.32 -17.92
CA GLY A 208 -14.13 12.41 -17.90
C GLY A 208 -13.56 11.76 -16.63
N TRP A 209 -12.26 11.47 -16.62
CA TRP A 209 -11.64 10.74 -15.51
C TRP A 209 -11.62 11.53 -14.18
N HIS A 210 -11.38 12.83 -14.21
CA HIS A 210 -11.17 13.61 -13.00
C HIS A 210 -12.46 13.91 -12.20
N ILE A 211 -13.63 13.94 -12.89
CA ILE A 211 -14.91 14.21 -12.23
C ILE A 211 -15.37 13.06 -11.33
N GLU A 212 -14.89 11.84 -11.59
CA GLU A 212 -15.25 10.64 -10.84
C GLU A 212 -14.92 10.80 -9.35
N CYS A 213 -13.67 11.10 -9.04
CA CYS A 213 -13.19 11.20 -7.66
C CYS A 213 -13.83 12.39 -6.93
N SER A 214 -14.00 13.53 -7.59
CA SER A 214 -14.71 14.68 -7.02
C SER A 214 -16.16 14.34 -6.64
N ALA A 215 -16.91 13.71 -7.54
CA ALA A 215 -18.31 13.36 -7.29
C ALA A 215 -18.46 12.27 -6.22
N MET A 216 -17.65 11.21 -6.31
CA MET A 216 -17.72 10.08 -5.38
C MET A 216 -17.26 10.46 -3.97
N SER A 217 -16.15 11.21 -3.83
CA SER A 217 -15.69 11.66 -2.52
C SER A 217 -16.71 12.57 -1.84
N MET A 218 -17.27 13.55 -2.56
CA MET A 218 -18.27 14.43 -1.99
C MET A 218 -19.56 13.71 -1.59
N LYS A 219 -19.97 12.67 -2.33
CA LYS A 219 -21.15 11.87 -1.98
C LYS A 219 -20.99 11.16 -0.62
N TYR A 220 -19.83 10.60 -0.35
CA TYR A 220 -19.61 9.73 0.82
C TYR A 220 -18.94 10.45 1.99
N LEU A 221 -18.08 11.42 1.75
CA LEU A 221 -17.33 12.13 2.78
C LEU A 221 -17.84 13.54 3.05
N GLY A 222 -18.62 14.11 2.11
CA GLY A 222 -19.13 15.49 2.18
C GLY A 222 -18.30 16.46 1.37
N GLU A 223 -18.71 17.75 1.39
CA GLU A 223 -18.07 18.80 0.61
C GLU A 223 -16.65 19.15 1.06
N SER A 224 -16.28 18.75 2.25
CA SER A 224 -14.92 18.86 2.80
C SER A 224 -14.61 17.62 3.64
N PHE A 225 -13.37 17.13 3.56
CA PHE A 225 -12.91 15.99 4.34
C PHE A 225 -11.41 16.12 4.70
N ASP A 226 -10.89 15.18 5.49
CA ASP A 226 -9.59 15.37 6.13
C ASP A 226 -8.43 15.09 5.19
N ILE A 227 -8.37 13.90 4.59
CA ILE A 227 -7.16 13.39 3.91
C ILE A 227 -7.50 12.89 2.51
N HIS A 228 -6.73 13.34 1.51
CA HIS A 228 -6.70 12.73 0.17
C HIS A 228 -5.31 12.20 -0.15
N THR A 229 -5.24 10.98 -0.73
CA THR A 229 -3.97 10.31 -1.02
C THR A 229 -3.90 9.81 -2.46
N GLY A 230 -2.69 9.57 -2.93
CA GLY A 230 -2.40 8.93 -4.21
C GLY A 230 -0.90 8.81 -4.45
N GLY A 231 -0.51 8.36 -5.64
CA GLY A 231 0.86 8.45 -6.10
C GLY A 231 1.29 9.90 -6.40
N VAL A 232 2.57 10.19 -6.40
CA VAL A 232 3.08 11.52 -6.81
C VAL A 232 2.69 11.87 -8.25
N ASP A 233 2.42 10.88 -9.09
CA ASP A 233 1.94 11.07 -10.45
C ASP A 233 0.47 11.49 -10.54
N ASN A 234 -0.31 11.26 -9.49
CA ASN A 234 -1.68 11.76 -9.41
C ASN A 234 -1.72 13.26 -9.04
N MET A 235 -0.65 13.82 -8.45
CA MET A 235 -0.61 15.21 -8.02
C MET A 235 -0.98 16.16 -9.17
N PHE A 236 -0.43 15.88 -10.36
CA PHE A 236 -0.77 16.59 -11.58
C PHE A 236 -0.89 15.61 -12.75
N PRO A 237 -1.94 15.73 -13.55
CA PRO A 237 -3.02 16.74 -13.45
C PRO A 237 -4.16 16.33 -12.50
N HIS A 238 -4.32 15.05 -12.16
CA HIS A 238 -5.54 14.47 -11.59
C HIS A 238 -6.03 15.19 -10.32
N HIS A 239 -5.22 15.27 -9.27
CA HIS A 239 -5.62 15.91 -8.02
C HIS A 239 -5.78 17.44 -8.15
N GLU A 240 -5.00 18.09 -9.02
CA GLU A 240 -5.16 19.50 -9.31
C GLU A 240 -6.52 19.77 -9.96
N ASP A 241 -6.93 18.92 -10.91
CA ASP A 241 -8.23 19.00 -11.60
C ASP A 241 -9.39 18.72 -10.63
N GLU A 242 -9.24 17.75 -9.73
CA GLU A 242 -10.22 17.48 -8.69
C GLU A 242 -10.41 18.65 -7.73
N ILE A 243 -9.32 19.31 -7.32
CA ILE A 243 -9.39 20.54 -6.51
C ILE A 243 -10.19 21.61 -7.26
N ALA A 244 -9.84 21.85 -8.52
CA ALA A 244 -10.51 22.86 -9.33
C ALA A 244 -12.01 22.59 -9.45
N GLN A 245 -12.41 21.34 -9.71
CA GLN A 245 -13.81 20.92 -9.78
C GLN A 245 -14.54 21.13 -8.44
N SER A 246 -13.97 20.56 -7.38
CA SER A 246 -14.65 20.48 -6.08
C SER A 246 -14.75 21.85 -5.40
N GLU A 247 -13.67 22.63 -5.40
CA GLU A 247 -13.67 23.97 -4.78
C GLU A 247 -14.48 24.98 -5.59
N SER A 248 -14.50 24.88 -6.93
CA SER A 248 -15.39 25.71 -7.78
C SER A 248 -16.86 25.37 -7.54
N ALA A 249 -17.19 24.09 -7.40
CA ALA A 249 -18.56 23.66 -7.17
C ALA A 249 -19.08 24.07 -5.80
N THR A 250 -18.29 23.97 -4.76
CA THR A 250 -18.72 24.18 -3.36
C THR A 250 -18.42 25.58 -2.84
N GLY A 251 -17.35 26.22 -3.33
CA GLY A 251 -16.83 27.48 -2.77
C GLY A 251 -16.10 27.26 -1.43
N LYS A 252 -15.76 26.04 -1.08
CA LYS A 252 -15.11 25.66 0.18
C LYS A 252 -13.78 24.97 -0.10
N LYS A 253 -12.86 25.00 0.89
CA LYS A 253 -11.68 24.13 0.87
C LYS A 253 -12.15 22.68 0.88
N TRP A 254 -11.72 21.91 -0.10
CA TRP A 254 -12.18 20.53 -0.30
C TRP A 254 -11.45 19.54 0.62
N VAL A 255 -10.11 19.54 0.60
CA VAL A 255 -9.26 18.61 1.36
C VAL A 255 -8.28 19.34 2.26
N ASN A 256 -8.14 18.90 3.50
CA ASN A 256 -7.22 19.52 4.47
C ASN A 256 -5.79 19.04 4.32
N TYR A 257 -5.58 17.73 4.11
CA TYR A 257 -4.26 17.09 4.04
C TYR A 257 -4.11 16.30 2.76
N TRP A 258 -3.10 16.64 1.98
CA TRP A 258 -2.71 15.94 0.77
C TRP A 258 -1.46 15.14 1.02
N LEU A 259 -1.52 13.81 0.90
CA LEU A 259 -0.37 12.92 1.10
C LEU A 259 -0.10 12.12 -0.17
N HIS A 260 1.14 12.16 -0.65
CA HIS A 260 1.53 11.51 -1.90
C HIS A 260 2.66 10.50 -1.68
N CYS A 261 2.48 9.31 -2.25
CA CYS A 261 3.45 8.23 -2.20
C CYS A 261 4.41 8.31 -3.39
N GLU A 262 5.72 8.24 -3.12
CA GLU A 262 6.75 8.18 -4.15
C GLU A 262 6.77 6.85 -4.91
N HIS A 263 7.28 6.91 -6.15
CA HIS A 263 7.32 5.79 -7.08
C HIS A 263 8.07 4.57 -6.56
N LEU A 264 7.61 3.40 -7.01
CA LEU A 264 8.35 2.16 -6.94
C LEU A 264 9.21 2.01 -8.21
N MET A 265 10.48 1.68 -8.01
CA MET A 265 11.43 1.26 -9.03
C MET A 265 11.65 -0.24 -8.93
N VAL A 266 11.98 -0.89 -10.02
CA VAL A 266 12.37 -2.31 -10.05
C VAL A 266 13.80 -2.38 -10.60
N ASP A 267 14.70 -2.99 -9.83
CA ASP A 267 16.12 -3.12 -10.16
C ASP A 267 16.74 -1.77 -10.59
N GLY A 268 16.42 -0.71 -9.81
CA GLY A 268 16.95 0.65 -10.02
C GLY A 268 16.36 1.42 -11.20
N THR A 269 15.39 0.84 -11.92
CA THR A 269 14.77 1.44 -13.11
C THR A 269 13.28 1.62 -12.97
N LYS A 270 12.66 2.46 -13.79
CA LYS A 270 11.20 2.58 -13.87
C LYS A 270 10.61 1.24 -14.34
N MET A 271 9.56 0.79 -13.67
CA MET A 271 8.83 -0.42 -14.06
C MET A 271 8.15 -0.23 -15.41
N SER A 272 8.35 -1.17 -16.34
CA SER A 272 7.64 -1.22 -17.62
C SER A 272 7.54 -2.64 -18.16
N LYS A 273 6.47 -2.90 -18.94
CA LYS A 273 6.28 -4.20 -19.61
C LYS A 273 7.40 -4.48 -20.64
N SER A 274 7.86 -3.46 -21.33
CA SER A 274 8.92 -3.59 -22.35
C SER A 274 10.28 -3.95 -21.78
N LEU A 275 10.55 -3.61 -20.51
CA LEU A 275 11.80 -3.96 -19.82
C LEU A 275 11.71 -5.34 -19.11
N GLY A 276 10.56 -6.01 -19.14
CA GLY A 276 10.39 -7.29 -18.46
C GLY A 276 10.45 -7.23 -16.92
N ASN A 277 10.43 -6.03 -16.36
CA ASN A 277 10.50 -5.77 -14.93
C ASN A 277 9.14 -5.37 -14.32
N PHE A 278 8.06 -5.78 -14.97
CA PHE A 278 6.69 -5.53 -14.55
C PHE A 278 6.16 -6.76 -13.79
N TYR A 279 5.78 -6.60 -12.53
CA TYR A 279 5.28 -7.68 -11.70
C TYR A 279 3.88 -7.38 -11.14
N THR A 280 2.97 -8.34 -11.34
CA THR A 280 1.72 -8.46 -10.57
C THR A 280 1.96 -9.36 -9.35
N LEU A 281 1.01 -9.40 -8.40
CA LEU A 281 1.10 -10.35 -7.28
C LEU A 281 1.08 -11.80 -7.77
N ARG A 282 0.36 -12.08 -8.83
CA ARG A 282 0.28 -13.42 -9.44
C ARG A 282 1.62 -13.88 -10.00
N ASP A 283 2.36 -12.96 -10.64
CA ASP A 283 3.72 -13.25 -11.13
C ASP A 283 4.69 -13.57 -10.01
N LEU A 284 4.58 -12.86 -8.88
CA LEU A 284 5.41 -13.10 -7.71
C LEU A 284 5.01 -14.39 -6.98
N ALA A 285 3.71 -14.67 -6.86
CA ALA A 285 3.20 -15.92 -6.29
C ALA A 285 3.65 -17.13 -7.11
N ALA A 286 3.62 -17.05 -8.44
CA ALA A 286 4.14 -18.09 -9.33
C ALA A 286 5.64 -18.36 -9.18
N LYS A 287 6.39 -17.38 -8.65
CA LYS A 287 7.82 -17.50 -8.29
C LYS A 287 8.03 -17.99 -6.84
N GLY A 288 6.96 -18.33 -6.10
CA GLY A 288 7.02 -18.84 -4.73
C GLY A 288 7.14 -17.77 -3.64
N TRP A 289 6.80 -16.49 -3.95
CA TRP A 289 6.76 -15.41 -2.96
C TRP A 289 5.37 -15.29 -2.33
N THR A 290 5.35 -15.07 -1.03
CA THR A 290 4.10 -14.89 -0.26
C THR A 290 3.69 -13.42 -0.17
N GLY A 291 2.39 -13.17 0.05
CA GLY A 291 1.90 -11.80 0.30
C GLY A 291 2.57 -11.12 1.49
N ARG A 292 2.95 -11.91 2.52
CA ARG A 292 3.65 -11.43 3.71
C ARG A 292 5.04 -10.87 3.38
N GLU A 293 5.82 -11.57 2.55
CA GLU A 293 7.15 -11.14 2.10
C GLU A 293 7.05 -9.89 1.22
N ILE A 294 6.07 -9.89 0.30
CA ILE A 294 5.82 -8.75 -0.60
C ILE A 294 5.41 -7.52 0.22
N ARG A 295 4.47 -7.68 1.17
CA ARG A 295 4.06 -6.59 2.07
C ARG A 295 5.25 -6.05 2.87
N TRP A 296 6.11 -6.92 3.42
CA TRP A 296 7.28 -6.50 4.17
C TRP A 296 8.21 -5.58 3.35
N VAL A 297 8.47 -5.93 2.10
CA VAL A 297 9.29 -5.10 1.20
C VAL A 297 8.60 -3.76 0.91
N LEU A 298 7.28 -3.77 0.64
CA LEU A 298 6.53 -2.56 0.32
C LEU A 298 6.40 -1.61 1.53
N VAL A 299 6.32 -2.14 2.74
CA VAL A 299 6.33 -1.34 4.00
C VAL A 299 7.72 -0.79 4.30
N GLY A 300 8.80 -1.46 3.89
CA GLY A 300 10.17 -1.21 4.34
C GLY A 300 10.77 0.16 4.02
N ALA A 301 10.11 1.01 3.23
CA ALA A 301 10.59 2.35 2.91
C ALA A 301 9.54 3.41 3.22
N HIS A 302 10.00 4.56 3.72
CA HIS A 302 9.13 5.71 3.95
C HIS A 302 8.36 6.08 2.67
N TYR A 303 7.06 6.42 2.78
CA TYR A 303 6.18 6.64 1.61
C TYR A 303 6.66 7.78 0.69
N ARG A 304 7.31 8.82 1.22
CA ARG A 304 7.89 9.93 0.44
C ARG A 304 9.27 9.63 -0.16
N LYS A 305 9.77 8.39 -0.06
CA LYS A 305 11.01 7.95 -0.69
C LYS A 305 10.72 6.91 -1.77
N LYS A 306 11.48 6.97 -2.87
CA LYS A 306 11.43 5.93 -3.89
C LYS A 306 11.80 4.59 -3.27
N LEU A 307 10.99 3.57 -3.54
CA LEU A 307 11.27 2.19 -3.14
C LEU A 307 11.90 1.45 -4.32
N ASN A 308 13.08 0.87 -4.12
CA ASN A 308 13.67 -0.04 -5.11
C ASN A 308 13.29 -1.48 -4.77
N PHE A 309 12.36 -2.05 -5.52
CA PHE A 309 11.93 -3.43 -5.39
C PHE A 309 12.87 -4.36 -6.15
N THR A 310 13.36 -5.42 -5.51
CA THR A 310 14.20 -6.46 -6.13
C THR A 310 13.77 -7.83 -5.62
N LEU A 311 14.06 -8.90 -6.36
CA LEU A 311 13.84 -10.27 -5.88
C LEU A 311 14.75 -10.61 -4.69
N ASP A 312 15.94 -10.03 -4.63
CA ASP A 312 16.85 -10.16 -3.47
C ASP A 312 16.24 -9.52 -2.21
N ALA A 313 15.52 -8.42 -2.34
CA ALA A 313 14.81 -7.81 -1.21
C ALA A 313 13.71 -8.73 -0.67
N LEU A 314 13.05 -9.51 -1.53
CA LEU A 314 12.08 -10.53 -1.10
C LEU A 314 12.77 -11.70 -0.35
N ALA A 315 13.95 -12.14 -0.82
CA ALA A 315 14.72 -13.15 -0.12
C ALA A 315 15.16 -12.67 1.27
N GLN A 316 15.64 -11.42 1.37
CA GLN A 316 15.97 -10.78 2.66
C GLN A 316 14.74 -10.62 3.56
N ALA A 317 13.57 -10.31 2.99
CA ALA A 317 12.30 -10.24 3.72
C ALA A 317 11.96 -11.61 4.33
N ARG A 318 12.05 -12.69 3.56
CA ARG A 318 11.85 -14.08 4.03
C ARG A 318 12.74 -14.41 5.21
N ASP A 319 14.03 -14.15 5.10
CA ASP A 319 15.01 -14.39 6.18
C ASP A 319 14.71 -13.56 7.42
N THR A 320 14.32 -12.30 7.23
CA THR A 320 14.00 -11.39 8.33
C THR A 320 12.74 -11.81 9.07
N LEU A 321 11.69 -12.13 8.34
CA LEU A 321 10.44 -12.63 8.90
C LEU A 321 10.63 -13.97 9.61
N GLY A 322 11.46 -14.86 9.06
CA GLY A 322 11.85 -16.12 9.71
C GLY A 322 12.57 -15.93 11.06
N LYS A 323 13.35 -14.84 11.21
CA LYS A 323 13.98 -14.53 12.51
C LYS A 323 12.96 -14.06 13.54
N PHE A 324 11.95 -13.27 13.15
CA PHE A 324 10.83 -12.92 14.04
C PHE A 324 10.03 -14.16 14.43
N ASP A 325 9.76 -15.02 13.46
CA ASP A 325 9.05 -16.28 13.69
C ASP A 325 9.76 -17.16 14.72
N ALA A 326 11.07 -17.35 14.57
CA ALA A 326 11.88 -18.10 15.51
C ALA A 326 11.89 -17.47 16.91
N LEU A 327 11.92 -16.13 16.99
CA LEU A 327 11.79 -15.44 18.28
C LEU A 327 10.44 -15.75 18.93
N PHE A 328 9.32 -15.65 18.18
CA PHE A 328 7.99 -15.89 18.73
C PHE A 328 7.82 -17.34 19.22
N ASP A 329 8.36 -18.31 18.47
CA ASP A 329 8.36 -19.72 18.90
C ASP A 329 9.18 -19.90 20.18
N ARG A 330 10.35 -19.27 20.26
CA ARG A 330 11.21 -19.29 21.45
C ARG A 330 10.51 -18.66 22.67
N LEU A 331 9.87 -17.51 22.50
CA LEU A 331 9.16 -16.84 23.58
C LEU A 331 7.99 -17.67 24.14
N ARG A 332 7.24 -18.35 23.26
CA ARG A 332 6.17 -19.27 23.67
C ARG A 332 6.65 -20.47 24.46
N ALA A 333 7.89 -20.89 24.23
CA ALA A 333 8.50 -22.02 24.93
C ALA A 333 9.06 -21.65 26.32
N VAL A 334 9.10 -20.37 26.68
CA VAL A 334 9.59 -19.92 28.00
C VAL A 334 8.62 -20.39 29.10
N SER A 335 9.14 -21.10 30.09
CA SER A 335 8.35 -21.67 31.18
C SER A 335 8.79 -21.22 32.59
N ALA A 336 9.90 -20.46 32.70
CA ALA A 336 10.39 -19.96 33.97
C ALA A 336 9.39 -19.01 34.65
N ASP A 337 9.17 -19.21 35.94
CA ASP A 337 8.28 -18.35 36.75
C ASP A 337 8.88 -16.94 36.93
N GLY A 338 8.02 -15.93 37.03
CA GLY A 338 8.39 -14.55 37.28
C GLY A 338 7.24 -13.59 36.98
N ASP A 339 7.35 -12.34 37.44
CA ASP A 339 6.32 -11.32 37.26
C ASP A 339 6.48 -10.48 35.98
N GLY A 340 7.55 -10.72 35.22
CA GLY A 340 7.85 -10.00 33.98
C GLY A 340 8.34 -8.58 34.21
N SER A 341 8.84 -8.25 35.38
CA SER A 341 9.44 -6.94 35.68
C SER A 341 10.74 -6.69 34.90
N GLU A 342 11.46 -7.76 34.56
CA GLU A 342 12.73 -7.73 33.80
C GLU A 342 12.60 -7.15 32.39
N VAL A 343 11.37 -7.07 31.83
CA VAL A 343 11.12 -6.54 30.49
C VAL A 343 10.25 -5.27 30.50
N GLN A 344 9.87 -4.74 31.64
CA GLN A 344 8.93 -3.62 31.74
C GLN A 344 9.49 -2.38 31.00
N GLU A 345 10.67 -1.92 31.38
CA GLU A 345 11.32 -0.77 30.73
C GLU A 345 11.60 -1.02 29.24
N LEU A 346 12.00 -2.26 28.89
CA LEU A 346 12.29 -2.64 27.52
C LEU A 346 11.05 -2.51 26.63
N THR A 347 9.91 -3.05 27.07
CA THR A 347 8.66 -3.02 26.29
C THR A 347 8.08 -1.62 26.21
N GLU A 348 8.14 -0.82 27.27
CA GLU A 348 7.72 0.58 27.29
C GLU A 348 8.57 1.43 26.34
N THR A 349 9.90 1.26 26.37
CA THR A 349 10.81 1.94 25.45
C THR A 349 10.51 1.60 24.00
N ALA A 350 10.33 0.31 23.68
CA ALA A 350 10.02 -0.14 22.35
C ALA A 350 8.67 0.42 21.83
N LYS A 351 7.62 0.40 22.66
CA LYS A 351 6.32 0.98 22.31
C LYS A 351 6.39 2.48 22.07
N ASN A 352 7.10 3.21 22.94
CA ASN A 352 7.25 4.66 22.78
C ASN A 352 8.05 5.01 21.53
N ALA A 353 9.12 4.28 21.21
CA ALA A 353 9.89 4.48 19.98
C ALA A 353 9.09 4.18 18.74
N PHE A 354 8.31 3.09 18.74
CA PHE A 354 7.42 2.71 17.65
C PHE A 354 6.35 3.78 17.41
N ALA A 355 5.61 4.14 18.45
CA ALA A 355 4.53 5.13 18.37
C ALA A 355 5.04 6.50 17.94
N SER A 356 6.15 7.01 18.54
CA SER A 356 6.70 8.32 18.18
C SER A 356 7.17 8.38 16.73
N SER A 357 7.69 7.27 16.19
CA SER A 357 8.11 7.17 14.80
C SER A 357 6.91 7.24 13.85
N LEU A 358 5.82 6.52 14.14
CA LEU A 358 4.60 6.58 13.34
C LEU A 358 3.93 7.95 13.41
N ALA A 359 3.92 8.58 14.58
CA ALA A 359 3.37 9.91 14.77
C ALA A 359 4.12 11.00 13.98
N ASP A 360 5.37 10.75 13.61
CA ASP A 360 6.21 11.65 12.83
C ASP A 360 6.22 11.24 11.35
N ASP A 361 5.13 11.56 10.65
CA ASP A 361 4.97 11.37 9.20
C ASP A 361 5.11 9.90 8.73
N LEU A 362 4.56 8.97 9.50
CA LEU A 362 4.61 7.53 9.17
C LEU A 362 6.06 7.03 8.99
N ASN A 363 6.98 7.48 9.84
CA ASN A 363 8.39 7.14 9.70
C ASN A 363 8.65 5.68 10.06
N ILE A 364 8.40 4.81 9.10
CA ILE A 364 8.40 3.36 9.26
C ILE A 364 9.78 2.77 9.62
N ALA A 365 10.87 3.37 9.16
CA ALA A 365 12.20 2.81 9.37
C ALA A 365 12.61 2.78 10.85
N PRO A 366 12.51 3.87 11.64
CA PRO A 366 12.78 3.79 13.08
C PRO A 366 11.69 3.01 13.84
N ALA A 367 10.43 2.94 13.35
CA ALA A 367 9.42 2.06 13.93
C ALA A 367 9.83 0.58 13.81
N LEU A 368 10.31 0.14 12.66
CA LEU A 368 10.85 -1.21 12.48
C LEU A 368 12.15 -1.43 13.30
N ALA A 369 12.99 -0.39 13.44
CA ALA A 369 14.19 -0.48 14.29
C ALA A 369 13.82 -0.80 15.75
N ALA A 370 12.74 -0.23 16.29
CA ALA A 370 12.26 -0.56 17.63
C ALA A 370 11.89 -2.05 17.77
N ALA A 371 11.28 -2.66 16.75
CA ALA A 371 10.99 -4.09 16.73
C ALA A 371 12.26 -4.95 16.68
N PHE A 372 13.28 -4.55 15.90
CA PHE A 372 14.57 -5.23 15.87
C PHE A 372 15.34 -5.11 17.20
N ASP A 373 15.30 -3.95 17.86
CA ASP A 373 15.94 -3.74 19.15
C ASP A 373 15.28 -4.58 20.24
N LEU A 374 13.96 -4.65 20.25
CA LEU A 374 13.20 -5.53 21.13
C LEU A 374 13.57 -7.00 20.88
N THR A 375 13.68 -7.42 19.61
CA THR A 375 14.10 -8.77 19.22
C THR A 375 15.49 -9.12 19.78
N ARG A 376 16.48 -8.23 19.62
CA ARG A 376 17.85 -8.46 20.13
C ARG A 376 17.88 -8.58 21.66
N SER A 377 17.15 -7.72 22.33
CA SER A 377 17.08 -7.71 23.80
C SER A 377 16.35 -8.95 24.34
N ALA A 378 15.25 -9.36 23.70
CA ALA A 378 14.50 -10.56 24.05
C ALA A 378 15.36 -11.81 23.91
N ASN A 379 16.09 -11.96 22.79
CA ASN A 379 16.99 -13.09 22.58
C ASN A 379 18.12 -13.13 23.61
N ARG A 380 18.72 -11.98 23.97
CA ARG A 380 19.76 -11.91 25.00
C ARG A 380 19.22 -12.37 26.36
N LEU A 381 18.04 -11.89 26.78
CA LEU A 381 17.45 -12.30 28.06
C LEU A 381 17.15 -13.79 28.08
N ALA A 382 16.69 -14.35 26.95
CA ALA A 382 16.43 -15.78 26.82
C ALA A 382 17.74 -16.61 26.83
N ASP A 383 18.83 -16.14 26.18
CA ASP A 383 20.15 -16.76 26.21
C ASP A 383 20.77 -16.80 27.63
N GLU A 384 20.52 -15.74 28.39
CA GLU A 384 20.98 -15.60 29.77
C GLU A 384 20.07 -16.31 30.80
N ASN A 385 19.00 -16.97 30.35
CA ASN A 385 17.97 -17.58 31.21
C ASN A 385 17.34 -16.59 32.21
N LYS A 386 17.23 -15.32 31.83
CA LYS A 386 16.66 -14.25 32.65
C LYS A 386 15.22 -13.90 32.30
N LEU A 387 14.63 -14.56 31.30
CA LEU A 387 13.30 -14.27 30.81
C LEU A 387 12.28 -15.18 31.48
N SER A 388 11.30 -14.58 32.16
CA SER A 388 10.15 -15.28 32.70
C SER A 388 9.05 -15.52 31.65
N LYS A 389 8.13 -16.45 31.92
CA LYS A 389 6.94 -16.69 31.09
C LYS A 389 6.11 -15.43 30.95
N THR A 390 5.88 -14.70 32.05
CA THR A 390 5.16 -13.42 32.05
C THR A 390 5.89 -12.35 31.23
N GLY A 391 7.23 -12.29 31.32
CA GLY A 391 8.05 -11.40 30.52
C GLY A 391 7.98 -11.72 29.03
N ALA A 392 8.07 -13.01 28.67
CA ALA A 392 7.90 -13.45 27.29
C ALA A 392 6.54 -13.04 26.71
N GLU A 393 5.46 -13.21 27.47
CA GLU A 393 4.10 -12.80 27.03
C GLU A 393 3.97 -11.26 26.87
N LYS A 394 4.60 -10.47 27.75
CA LYS A 394 4.65 -9.01 27.58
C LYS A 394 5.35 -8.60 26.28
N ILE A 395 6.43 -9.29 25.89
CA ILE A 395 7.13 -9.07 24.61
C ILE A 395 6.23 -9.46 23.43
N LEU A 396 5.59 -10.64 23.48
CA LEU A 396 4.63 -11.05 22.44
C LEU A 396 3.48 -10.06 22.29
N ALA A 397 2.92 -9.55 23.40
CA ALA A 397 1.90 -8.53 23.39
C ALA A 397 2.38 -7.22 22.74
N CYS A 398 3.66 -6.84 22.93
CA CYS A 398 4.25 -5.70 22.27
C CYS A 398 4.32 -5.88 20.73
N PHE A 399 4.70 -7.07 20.26
CA PHE A 399 4.70 -7.38 18.83
C PHE A 399 3.30 -7.45 18.23
N ARG A 400 2.30 -7.95 18.96
CA ARG A 400 0.88 -7.88 18.52
C ARG A 400 0.42 -6.43 18.33
N ASP A 401 0.83 -5.54 19.24
CA ASP A 401 0.52 -4.13 19.14
C ASP A 401 1.19 -3.48 17.91
N PHE A 402 2.45 -3.80 17.62
CA PHE A 402 3.15 -3.36 16.41
C PHE A 402 2.49 -3.92 15.13
N ASP A 403 2.02 -5.17 15.17
CA ASP A 403 1.41 -5.83 14.01
C ASP A 403 0.06 -5.22 13.61
N ARG A 404 -0.60 -4.51 14.52
CA ARG A 404 -1.79 -3.71 14.16
C ARG A 404 -1.50 -2.73 13.03
N VAL A 405 -0.25 -2.21 12.95
CA VAL A 405 0.17 -1.30 11.89
C VAL A 405 0.93 -2.03 10.79
N ILE A 406 1.91 -2.86 11.15
CA ILE A 406 2.80 -3.51 10.17
C ILE A 406 2.09 -4.61 9.37
N GLY A 407 1.31 -5.47 10.04
CA GLY A 407 0.56 -6.57 9.42
C GLY A 407 1.43 -7.70 8.86
N CYS A 408 2.64 -7.91 9.42
CA CYS A 408 3.60 -8.91 8.94
C CYS A 408 4.11 -9.86 10.01
N PHE A 409 3.90 -9.60 11.30
CA PHE A 409 4.58 -10.37 12.36
C PHE A 409 3.97 -11.75 12.65
N GLU A 410 2.69 -11.96 12.40
CA GLU A 410 2.02 -13.27 12.62
C GLU A 410 2.35 -13.89 13.99
N VAL A 411 2.27 -13.06 15.06
CA VAL A 411 2.72 -13.39 16.42
C VAL A 411 2.09 -14.66 16.98
N ASP A 412 0.81 -14.90 16.64
CA ASP A 412 0.01 -16.01 17.17
C ASP A 412 -0.07 -17.21 16.21
N ALA A 413 0.63 -17.17 15.07
CA ALA A 413 0.65 -18.29 14.15
C ALA A 413 1.29 -19.52 14.83
N VAL A 414 0.50 -20.58 15.00
CA VAL A 414 1.02 -21.88 15.41
C VAL A 414 1.71 -22.47 14.18
N ARG A 415 3.02 -22.41 14.20
CA ARG A 415 3.83 -23.13 13.20
C ARG A 415 3.99 -24.55 13.70
N GLU A 416 3.35 -25.50 13.05
CA GLU A 416 3.77 -26.89 13.23
C GLU A 416 5.27 -26.89 12.94
N SER A 417 6.09 -27.20 13.96
CA SER A 417 7.47 -27.57 13.70
C SER A 417 7.36 -28.71 12.69
N ALA A 418 7.66 -28.44 11.42
CA ALA A 418 7.70 -29.52 10.44
C ALA A 418 8.64 -30.53 11.05
N ALA A 419 8.08 -31.63 11.55
CA ALA A 419 8.87 -32.66 12.20
C ALA A 419 10.00 -32.98 11.21
N ILE A 420 11.24 -32.75 11.66
CA ILE A 420 12.41 -33.05 10.81
C ILE A 420 12.23 -34.50 10.45
N PRO A 421 12.18 -34.85 9.16
CA PRO A 421 12.02 -36.26 8.77
C PRO A 421 13.03 -37.12 9.52
N ALA A 422 12.60 -38.26 10.04
CA ALA A 422 13.47 -39.16 10.80
C ALA A 422 14.74 -39.50 10.04
N GLU A 423 14.65 -39.61 8.72
CA GLU A 423 15.78 -39.82 7.81
C GLU A 423 16.80 -38.67 7.85
N VAL A 424 16.35 -37.42 7.89
CA VAL A 424 17.21 -36.22 7.99
C VAL A 424 17.88 -36.15 9.36
N THR A 425 17.17 -36.53 10.42
CA THR A 425 17.72 -36.59 11.78
C THR A 425 18.81 -37.68 11.86
N ALA A 426 18.55 -38.85 11.28
CA ALA A 426 19.53 -39.94 11.23
C ALA A 426 20.82 -39.55 10.47
N LEU A 427 20.67 -38.89 9.30
CA LEU A 427 21.83 -38.39 8.54
C LEU A 427 22.64 -37.34 9.32
N ALA A 428 22.00 -36.50 10.12
CA ALA A 428 22.69 -35.52 10.95
C ALA A 428 23.44 -36.17 12.12
N GLU A 429 22.86 -37.21 12.73
CA GLU A 429 23.50 -38.01 13.77
C GLU A 429 24.72 -38.78 13.23
N GLU A 430 24.58 -39.41 12.05
CA GLU A 430 25.69 -40.10 11.37
C GLU A 430 26.83 -39.13 11.03
N ARG A 431 26.49 -37.92 10.54
CA ARG A 431 27.49 -36.87 10.29
C ARG A 431 28.20 -36.44 11.56
N ALA A 432 27.49 -36.28 12.68
CA ALA A 432 28.09 -35.92 13.95
C ALA A 432 29.03 -37.03 14.44
N ALA A 433 28.66 -38.30 14.28
CA ALA A 433 29.49 -39.46 14.61
C ALA A 433 30.76 -39.52 13.74
N ALA A 434 30.63 -39.33 12.41
CA ALA A 434 31.77 -39.31 11.50
C ALA A 434 32.75 -38.17 11.87
N ARG A 435 32.24 -36.99 12.22
CA ARG A 435 33.05 -35.84 12.66
C ARG A 435 33.79 -36.13 13.97
N LYS A 436 33.12 -36.75 14.94
CA LYS A 436 33.74 -37.19 16.22
C LYS A 436 34.84 -38.20 15.99
N ALA A 437 34.65 -39.09 15.00
CA ALA A 437 35.65 -40.06 14.58
C ALA A 437 36.78 -39.47 13.71
N LYS A 438 36.75 -38.13 13.44
CA LYS A 438 37.67 -37.40 12.55
C LYS A 438 37.65 -37.90 11.09
N ASN A 439 36.56 -38.57 10.67
CA ASN A 439 36.33 -38.97 9.29
C ASN A 439 35.66 -37.77 8.55
N PHE A 440 36.47 -36.78 8.14
CA PHE A 440 35.99 -35.55 7.53
C PHE A 440 35.38 -35.78 6.14
N ALA A 441 35.91 -36.75 5.36
CA ALA A 441 35.37 -37.07 4.04
C ALA A 441 33.92 -37.56 4.12
N GLU A 442 33.61 -38.43 5.08
CA GLU A 442 32.24 -38.92 5.29
C GLU A 442 31.34 -37.85 5.89
N SER A 443 31.85 -37.03 6.80
CA SER A 443 31.10 -35.86 7.34
C SER A 443 30.70 -34.88 6.26
N ASP A 444 31.56 -34.60 5.28
CA ASP A 444 31.26 -33.71 4.15
C ASP A 444 30.24 -34.33 3.19
N ARG A 445 30.37 -35.62 2.88
CA ARG A 445 29.38 -36.36 2.07
C ARG A 445 28.00 -36.31 2.69
N LEU A 446 27.87 -36.58 3.98
CA LEU A 446 26.59 -36.54 4.70
C LEU A 446 26.00 -35.10 4.78
N ARG A 447 26.85 -34.07 4.86
CA ARG A 447 26.42 -32.68 4.76
C ARG A 447 25.80 -32.40 3.41
N ASP A 448 26.41 -32.87 2.32
CA ASP A 448 25.90 -32.70 0.96
C ASP A 448 24.59 -33.48 0.72
N GLU A 449 24.44 -34.64 1.39
CA GLU A 449 23.17 -35.37 1.39
C GLU A 449 22.07 -34.61 2.13
N LEU A 450 22.35 -34.08 3.31
CA LEU A 450 21.42 -33.24 4.05
C LEU A 450 20.98 -32.03 3.23
N ALA A 451 21.89 -31.41 2.48
CA ALA A 451 21.56 -30.31 1.59
C ALA A 451 20.58 -30.71 0.47
N LYS A 452 20.64 -31.95 -0.05
CA LYS A 452 19.66 -32.46 -1.03
C LYS A 452 18.25 -32.60 -0.45
N PHE A 453 18.14 -32.85 0.87
CA PHE A 453 16.88 -32.87 1.60
C PHE A 453 16.42 -31.43 1.98
N GLY A 454 17.20 -30.40 1.62
CA GLY A 454 16.88 -29.00 1.95
C GLY A 454 17.25 -28.61 3.39
N TYR A 455 18.25 -29.28 4.00
CA TYR A 455 18.71 -28.96 5.36
C TYR A 455 20.22 -28.69 5.41
N ALA A 456 20.59 -27.69 6.20
CA ALA A 456 21.98 -27.44 6.60
C ALA A 456 22.20 -27.79 8.06
N VAL A 457 23.40 -28.31 8.39
CA VAL A 457 23.80 -28.57 9.76
C VAL A 457 24.74 -27.47 10.25
N LYS A 458 24.40 -26.86 11.38
CA LYS A 458 25.24 -25.89 12.10
C LYS A 458 25.84 -26.59 13.32
N ASP A 459 27.16 -26.62 13.39
CA ASP A 459 27.87 -27.14 14.56
C ASP A 459 27.86 -26.08 15.69
N ILE A 460 27.57 -26.54 16.91
CA ILE A 460 27.53 -25.71 18.13
C ILE A 460 28.73 -26.07 19.01
N PRO A 461 29.34 -25.10 19.74
CA PRO A 461 30.40 -25.38 20.70
C PRO A 461 29.96 -26.45 21.71
N GLY A 462 30.86 -27.44 21.98
CA GLY A 462 30.55 -28.56 22.86
C GLY A 462 30.16 -29.86 22.13
N GLY A 463 30.15 -29.87 20.79
CA GLY A 463 29.86 -31.06 19.99
C GLY A 463 28.38 -31.30 19.68
N ALA A 464 27.52 -30.35 20.05
CA ALA A 464 26.11 -30.30 19.63
C ALA A 464 26.00 -29.81 18.18
N TRP A 465 24.86 -30.07 17.56
CA TRP A 465 24.53 -29.59 16.20
C TRP A 465 23.06 -29.23 16.12
N GLU A 466 22.75 -28.39 15.15
CA GLU A 466 21.39 -27.93 14.86
C GLU A 466 21.12 -28.08 13.36
N LEU A 467 19.94 -28.59 13.01
CA LEU A 467 19.45 -28.66 11.62
C LEU A 467 18.67 -27.37 11.29
N LYS A 468 19.07 -26.74 10.22
CA LYS A 468 18.38 -25.58 9.66
C LYS A 468 17.87 -25.95 8.27
N LYS A 469 16.59 -25.68 8.00
CA LYS A 469 16.03 -25.80 6.65
C LYS A 469 16.65 -24.74 5.74
N LEU A 470 17.15 -25.17 4.56
CA LEU A 470 17.79 -24.29 3.56
C LEU A 470 16.76 -23.42 2.83
#